data_993d12937b8543df7daf39b7da3346c3
#
_entry.id   993d12937b8543df7daf39b7da3346c3
#
_cell.length_a   1.000
_cell.length_b   1.000
_cell.length_c   1.000
_cell.angle_alpha   90.00
_cell.angle_beta   90.00
_cell.angle_gamma   90.00
#
_symmetry.space_group_name_H-M   'P 1'
#
loop_
_entity.id
_entity.type
_entity.pdbx_description
1 polymer ?
#
loop_
_entity_poly.entity_id
_entity_poly.type
_entity_poly.pdbx_seq_one_letter_code
_entity_poly.pdbx_strand_id
1 'polypeptide(L)'
;FTFDSFGGLQRMFLDYSVTFTAEDFQNYQAVNKPLWVDYQNGAITALQLQHQRFDVWAERLKVSPGALNEAFLNAMADICAPLPGAVSLLDSLKGKVKLGIITNGFTALQQIRLERTGLRDHFDALVISEEVGVPKPDPRIFDYALAQAGNPDRDRVLMVGDTAESDILGGMRSGLSTVWLNAHGRVLPEGIEPTWTVTSLNELEQLLCKQ
;
A
#
# COMPACT_ATOMS: atom_id res chain seq x y z
N PHE A 1 -1.06 7.65 0.76
CA PHE A 1 -1.66 7.81 2.10
C PHE A 1 -0.61 7.69 3.19
N THR A 2 -0.81 8.41 4.31
CA THR A 2 -0.05 8.15 5.54
C THR A 2 -0.30 6.72 6.01
N PHE A 3 0.74 6.07 6.55
CA PHE A 3 0.63 4.74 7.11
C PHE A 3 1.18 4.75 8.55
N ASP A 4 0.28 4.86 9.50
CA ASP A 4 0.58 4.82 10.94
C ASP A 4 -0.13 3.64 11.59
N SER A 5 0.46 2.45 11.45
CA SER A 5 -0.11 1.23 12.05
C SER A 5 -0.09 1.24 13.58
N PHE A 6 0.85 1.95 14.19
CA PHE A 6 0.89 2.09 15.65
C PHE A 6 -0.29 2.93 16.15
N GLY A 7 -0.49 4.12 15.58
CA GLY A 7 -1.64 4.96 15.90
C GLY A 7 -2.98 4.27 15.61
N GLY A 8 -3.07 3.53 14.50
CA GLY A 8 -4.26 2.74 14.18
C GLY A 8 -4.56 1.65 15.21
N LEU A 9 -3.53 0.93 15.67
CA LEU A 9 -3.69 -0.06 16.73
C LEU A 9 -4.06 0.59 18.06
N GLN A 10 -3.41 1.68 18.45
CA GLN A 10 -3.78 2.43 19.65
C GLN A 10 -5.24 2.87 19.60
N ARG A 11 -5.67 3.44 18.48
CA ARG A 11 -7.07 3.87 18.27
C ARG A 11 -8.05 2.71 18.39
N MET A 12 -7.77 1.57 17.74
CA MET A 12 -8.58 0.37 17.79
C MET A 12 -8.69 -0.18 19.22
N PHE A 13 -7.56 -0.33 19.92
CA PHE A 13 -7.54 -0.95 21.24
C PHE A 13 -8.23 -0.11 22.34
N LEU A 14 -8.42 1.20 22.14
CA LEU A 14 -9.24 2.03 23.02
C LEU A 14 -10.68 1.51 23.11
N ASP A 15 -11.24 1.02 22.03
CA ASP A 15 -12.61 0.48 22.00
C ASP A 15 -12.73 -0.83 22.81
N TYR A 16 -11.60 -1.49 23.07
CA TYR A 16 -11.49 -2.68 23.94
C TYR A 16 -10.98 -2.36 25.34
N SER A 17 -10.90 -1.08 25.72
CA SER A 17 -10.36 -0.63 27.02
C SER A 17 -8.92 -1.10 27.29
N VAL A 18 -8.10 -1.21 26.22
CA VAL A 18 -6.69 -1.60 26.30
C VAL A 18 -5.81 -0.39 25.97
N THR A 19 -4.83 -0.12 26.83
CA THR A 19 -3.74 0.80 26.52
C THR A 19 -2.68 0.04 25.72
N PHE A 20 -2.62 0.26 24.42
CA PHE A 20 -1.66 -0.39 23.52
C PHE A 20 -0.33 0.35 23.53
N THR A 21 0.72 -0.32 23.99
CA THR A 21 2.03 0.27 24.27
C THR A 21 3.00 0.09 23.08
N ALA A 22 4.15 0.76 23.16
CA ALA A 22 5.23 0.56 22.17
C ALA A 22 5.80 -0.89 22.22
N GLU A 23 5.79 -1.54 23.40
CA GLU A 23 6.19 -2.96 23.53
C GLU A 23 5.17 -3.88 22.87
N ASP A 24 3.88 -3.63 23.06
CA ASP A 24 2.81 -4.36 22.35
C ASP A 24 2.96 -4.23 20.83
N PHE A 25 3.35 -3.05 20.35
CA PHE A 25 3.62 -2.82 18.93
C PHE A 25 4.82 -3.61 18.42
N GLN A 26 5.91 -3.69 19.19
CA GLN A 26 7.06 -4.52 18.83
C GLN A 26 6.67 -5.99 18.71
N ASN A 27 5.89 -6.50 19.67
CA ASN A 27 5.38 -7.87 19.67
C ASN A 27 4.44 -8.12 18.48
N TYR A 28 3.55 -7.18 18.19
CA TYR A 28 2.71 -7.24 16.98
C TYR A 28 3.54 -7.27 15.70
N GLN A 29 4.54 -6.42 15.59
CA GLN A 29 5.41 -6.37 14.39
C GLN A 29 6.23 -7.65 14.22
N ALA A 30 6.65 -8.29 15.31
CA ALA A 30 7.36 -9.57 15.26
C ALA A 30 6.52 -10.69 14.62
N VAL A 31 5.20 -10.63 14.76
CA VAL A 31 4.25 -11.54 14.12
C VAL A 31 3.88 -11.05 12.72
N ASN A 32 3.54 -9.78 12.58
CA ASN A 32 2.97 -9.22 11.35
C ASN A 32 3.98 -9.20 10.18
N LYS A 33 5.25 -8.85 10.42
CA LYS A 33 6.24 -8.76 9.35
C LYS A 33 6.50 -10.10 8.62
N PRO A 34 6.73 -11.22 9.31
CA PRO A 34 6.85 -12.52 8.65
C PRO A 34 5.61 -12.90 7.83
N LEU A 35 4.40 -12.64 8.35
CA LEU A 35 3.16 -12.93 7.64
C LEU A 35 3.05 -12.16 6.31
N TRP A 36 3.53 -10.91 6.26
CA TRP A 36 3.60 -10.16 5.00
C TRP A 36 4.56 -10.80 3.99
N VAL A 37 5.71 -11.33 4.44
CA VAL A 37 6.65 -12.05 3.60
C VAL A 37 6.01 -13.33 3.07
N ASP A 38 5.34 -14.11 3.93
CA ASP A 38 4.66 -15.34 3.56
C ASP A 38 3.52 -15.07 2.56
N TYR A 39 2.77 -13.99 2.74
CA TYR A 39 1.74 -13.57 1.79
C TYR A 39 2.34 -13.18 0.43
N GLN A 40 3.41 -12.39 0.41
CA GLN A 40 4.09 -12.00 -0.83
C GLN A 40 4.69 -13.20 -1.58
N ASN A 41 5.12 -14.24 -0.86
CA ASN A 41 5.62 -15.47 -1.42
C ASN A 41 4.50 -16.47 -1.79
N GLY A 42 3.24 -16.14 -1.54
CA GLY A 42 2.10 -17.01 -1.82
C GLY A 42 1.95 -18.20 -0.86
N ALA A 43 2.67 -18.19 0.27
CA ALA A 43 2.60 -19.25 1.29
C ALA A 43 1.30 -19.18 2.11
N ILE A 44 0.73 -18.00 2.27
CA ILE A 44 -0.56 -17.78 2.94
C ILE A 44 -1.45 -16.85 2.11
N THR A 45 -2.76 -16.90 2.36
CA THR A 45 -3.75 -16.00 1.76
C THR A 45 -3.83 -14.66 2.51
N ALA A 46 -4.41 -13.65 1.88
CA ALA A 46 -4.71 -12.36 2.52
C ALA A 46 -5.56 -12.53 3.80
N LEU A 47 -6.56 -13.41 3.76
CA LEU A 47 -7.43 -13.70 4.91
C LEU A 47 -6.66 -14.34 6.06
N GLN A 48 -5.75 -15.27 5.77
CA GLN A 48 -4.89 -15.88 6.79
C GLN A 48 -3.99 -14.84 7.44
N LEU A 49 -3.35 -13.97 6.68
CA LEU A 49 -2.56 -12.86 7.21
C LEU A 49 -3.41 -11.96 8.11
N GLN A 50 -4.59 -11.55 7.64
CA GLN A 50 -5.50 -10.65 8.37
C GLN A 50 -5.92 -11.23 9.72
N HIS A 51 -6.11 -12.54 9.81
CA HIS A 51 -6.50 -13.21 11.05
C HIS A 51 -5.29 -13.48 11.95
N GLN A 52 -4.26 -14.15 11.44
CA GLN A 52 -3.12 -14.64 12.22
C GLN A 52 -2.37 -13.51 12.94
N ARG A 53 -2.31 -12.31 12.35
CA ARG A 53 -1.68 -11.15 13.01
C ARG A 53 -2.35 -10.72 14.30
N PHE A 54 -3.59 -11.16 14.53
CA PHE A 54 -4.39 -10.84 15.72
C PHE A 54 -4.68 -12.03 16.63
N ASP A 55 -4.22 -13.24 16.33
CA ASP A 55 -4.56 -14.46 17.09
C ASP A 55 -4.30 -14.31 18.60
N VAL A 56 -3.13 -13.80 18.99
CA VAL A 56 -2.76 -13.59 20.41
C VAL A 56 -3.71 -12.61 21.10
N TRP A 57 -4.07 -11.52 20.43
CA TRP A 57 -4.97 -10.53 20.97
C TRP A 57 -6.41 -11.00 20.99
N ALA A 58 -6.83 -11.76 20.00
CA ALA A 58 -8.15 -12.36 19.90
C ALA A 58 -8.41 -13.31 21.07
N GLU A 59 -7.44 -14.17 21.39
CA GLU A 59 -7.49 -15.07 22.54
C GLU A 59 -7.58 -14.28 23.86
N ARG A 60 -6.72 -13.28 24.04
CA ARG A 60 -6.67 -12.43 25.24
C ARG A 60 -7.98 -11.66 25.48
N LEU A 61 -8.59 -11.14 24.42
CA LEU A 61 -9.82 -10.33 24.49
C LEU A 61 -11.10 -11.15 24.34
N LYS A 62 -10.98 -12.45 24.04
CA LYS A 62 -12.11 -13.38 23.79
C LYS A 62 -13.03 -12.90 22.66
N VAL A 63 -12.43 -12.40 21.60
CA VAL A 63 -13.10 -11.97 20.36
C VAL A 63 -12.51 -12.71 19.17
N SER A 64 -13.16 -12.67 18.00
CA SER A 64 -12.58 -13.30 16.81
C SER A 64 -11.42 -12.46 16.22
N PRO A 65 -10.39 -13.09 15.63
CA PRO A 65 -9.34 -12.37 14.90
C PRO A 65 -9.90 -11.49 13.79
N GLY A 66 -10.97 -11.94 13.11
CA GLY A 66 -11.66 -11.15 12.06
C GLY A 66 -12.28 -9.87 12.61
N ALA A 67 -12.90 -9.90 13.79
CA ALA A 67 -13.45 -8.69 14.42
C ALA A 67 -12.36 -7.67 14.76
N LEU A 68 -11.20 -8.14 15.27
CA LEU A 68 -10.06 -7.24 15.52
C LEU A 68 -9.47 -6.68 14.22
N ASN A 69 -9.42 -7.50 13.17
CA ASN A 69 -8.96 -7.03 11.88
C ASN A 69 -9.90 -5.95 11.30
N GLU A 70 -11.19 -6.15 11.36
CA GLU A 70 -12.18 -5.16 10.91
C GLU A 70 -12.06 -3.85 11.71
N ALA A 71 -11.99 -3.94 13.04
CA ALA A 71 -11.79 -2.77 13.90
C ALA A 71 -10.48 -2.04 13.57
N PHE A 72 -9.40 -2.78 13.29
CA PHE A 72 -8.12 -2.18 12.88
C PHE A 72 -8.21 -1.47 11.53
N LEU A 73 -8.85 -2.08 10.53
CA LEU A 73 -9.01 -1.44 9.22
C LEU A 73 -9.85 -0.16 9.33
N ASN A 74 -10.89 -0.15 10.16
CA ASN A 74 -11.68 1.04 10.44
C ASN A 74 -10.85 2.13 11.14
N ALA A 75 -10.08 1.78 12.17
CA ALA A 75 -9.19 2.71 12.85
C ALA A 75 -8.12 3.29 11.91
N MET A 76 -7.54 2.45 11.04
CA MET A 76 -6.59 2.91 10.01
C MET A 76 -7.24 3.86 9.00
N ALA A 77 -8.51 3.65 8.68
CA ALA A 77 -9.25 4.55 7.80
C ALA A 77 -9.58 5.88 8.49
N ASP A 78 -9.83 5.87 9.81
CA ASP A 78 -10.11 7.09 10.59
C ASP A 78 -8.91 8.04 10.66
N ILE A 79 -7.69 7.51 10.74
CA ILE A 79 -6.45 8.29 10.83
C ILE A 79 -5.76 8.51 9.47
N CYS A 80 -6.38 8.03 8.38
CA CYS A 80 -5.81 8.13 7.04
C CYS A 80 -5.80 9.58 6.55
N ALA A 81 -4.66 10.01 6.01
CA ALA A 81 -4.54 11.26 5.29
C ALA A 81 -3.75 11.08 3.98
N PRO A 82 -4.03 11.87 2.94
CA PRO A 82 -3.13 11.95 1.79
C PRO A 82 -1.73 12.39 2.22
N LEU A 83 -0.69 11.84 1.59
CA LEU A 83 0.67 12.34 1.81
C LEU A 83 0.77 13.81 1.36
N PRO A 84 1.68 14.61 1.98
CA PRO A 84 1.95 15.96 1.52
C PRO A 84 2.27 15.99 0.01
N GLY A 85 1.63 16.88 -0.73
CA GLY A 85 1.78 17.00 -2.18
C GLY A 85 0.94 16.02 -3.00
N ALA A 86 0.24 15.04 -2.38
CA ALA A 86 -0.52 14.04 -3.13
C ALA A 86 -1.68 14.67 -3.93
N VAL A 87 -2.46 15.56 -3.30
CA VAL A 87 -3.61 16.20 -3.96
C VAL A 87 -3.12 17.09 -5.10
N SER A 88 -2.10 17.93 -4.89
CA SER A 88 -1.51 18.79 -5.92
C SER A 88 -1.05 17.99 -7.13
N LEU A 89 -0.29 16.92 -6.89
CA LEU A 89 0.20 16.04 -7.96
C LEU A 89 -0.96 15.42 -8.75
N LEU A 90 -1.97 14.86 -8.06
CA LEU A 90 -3.11 14.22 -8.72
C LEU A 90 -3.91 15.24 -9.56
N ASP A 91 -4.14 16.44 -9.02
CA ASP A 91 -4.83 17.53 -9.75
C ASP A 91 -4.02 17.99 -10.96
N SER A 92 -2.70 18.08 -10.85
CA SER A 92 -1.81 18.47 -11.96
C SER A 92 -1.80 17.46 -13.12
N LEU A 93 -2.07 16.19 -12.83
CA LEU A 93 -2.11 15.08 -13.79
C LEU A 93 -3.49 14.79 -14.34
N LYS A 94 -4.55 15.27 -13.70
CA LYS A 94 -5.93 15.00 -14.08
C LYS A 94 -6.24 15.39 -15.50
N GLY A 95 -6.75 14.45 -16.30
CA GLY A 95 -7.10 14.64 -17.71
C GLY A 95 -5.90 14.69 -18.67
N LYS A 96 -4.66 14.60 -18.16
CA LYS A 96 -3.45 14.55 -19.00
C LYS A 96 -2.93 13.12 -19.17
N VAL A 97 -3.08 12.30 -18.14
CA VAL A 97 -2.68 10.89 -18.13
C VAL A 97 -3.76 10.06 -17.47
N LYS A 98 -3.73 8.75 -17.70
CA LYS A 98 -4.51 7.80 -16.91
C LYS A 98 -3.77 7.50 -15.61
N LEU A 99 -4.51 7.48 -14.50
CA LEU A 99 -3.97 7.19 -13.18
C LEU A 99 -4.54 5.87 -12.67
N GLY A 100 -3.67 5.00 -12.17
CA GLY A 100 -4.07 3.74 -11.55
C GLY A 100 -3.39 3.51 -10.21
N ILE A 101 -4.03 2.73 -9.37
CA ILE A 101 -3.45 2.23 -8.12
C ILE A 101 -3.22 0.73 -8.24
N ILE A 102 -2.02 0.26 -7.89
CA ILE A 102 -1.72 -1.16 -7.64
C ILE A 102 -1.28 -1.29 -6.19
N THR A 103 -2.01 -2.06 -5.39
CA THR A 103 -1.74 -2.17 -3.95
C THR A 103 -1.78 -3.62 -3.45
N ASN A 104 -0.85 -3.96 -2.53
CA ASN A 104 -0.90 -5.19 -1.74
C ASN A 104 -1.78 -5.04 -0.49
N GLY A 105 -2.42 -3.88 -0.32
CA GLY A 105 -3.34 -3.63 0.79
C GLY A 105 -4.67 -4.38 0.64
N PHE A 106 -5.51 -4.27 1.67
CA PHE A 106 -6.80 -4.97 1.71
C PHE A 106 -7.91 -4.12 1.09
N THR A 107 -8.81 -4.75 0.35
CA THR A 107 -9.90 -4.13 -0.40
C THR A 107 -10.73 -3.18 0.47
N ALA A 108 -11.19 -3.65 1.61
CA ALA A 108 -12.01 -2.84 2.52
C ALA A 108 -11.31 -1.53 2.93
N LEU A 109 -10.02 -1.59 3.29
CA LEU A 109 -9.27 -0.41 3.69
C LEU A 109 -9.05 0.57 2.53
N GLN A 110 -8.73 0.06 1.34
CA GLN A 110 -8.46 0.93 0.19
C GLN A 110 -9.71 1.68 -0.28
N GLN A 111 -10.86 1.00 -0.31
CA GLN A 111 -12.13 1.61 -0.66
C GLN A 111 -12.49 2.74 0.32
N ILE A 112 -12.49 2.44 1.62
CA ILE A 112 -12.82 3.44 2.65
C ILE A 112 -11.86 4.65 2.59
N ARG A 113 -10.55 4.42 2.40
CA ARG A 113 -9.56 5.50 2.30
C ARG A 113 -9.83 6.43 1.13
N LEU A 114 -10.07 5.88 -0.04
CA LEU A 114 -10.35 6.66 -1.25
C LEU A 114 -11.65 7.45 -1.14
N GLU A 115 -12.69 6.85 -0.56
CA GLU A 115 -13.97 7.54 -0.30
C GLU A 115 -13.82 8.70 0.70
N ARG A 116 -13.22 8.44 1.87
CA ARG A 116 -13.05 9.44 2.93
C ARG A 116 -12.16 10.62 2.54
N THR A 117 -11.19 10.38 1.68
CA THR A 117 -10.29 11.45 1.20
C THR A 117 -10.78 12.14 -0.06
N GLY A 118 -11.87 11.66 -0.67
CA GLY A 118 -12.40 12.20 -1.92
C GLY A 118 -11.49 11.96 -3.13
N LEU A 119 -10.53 11.03 -3.03
CA LEU A 119 -9.55 10.79 -4.09
C LEU A 119 -9.95 9.71 -5.08
N ARG A 120 -11.10 9.02 -4.88
CA ARG A 120 -11.51 7.91 -5.76
C ARG A 120 -11.60 8.33 -7.23
N ASP A 121 -12.12 9.51 -7.51
CA ASP A 121 -12.39 10.00 -8.86
C ASP A 121 -11.14 10.50 -9.61
N HIS A 122 -9.97 10.47 -8.98
CA HIS A 122 -8.69 10.73 -9.64
C HIS A 122 -8.13 9.49 -10.35
N PHE A 123 -8.65 8.30 -10.05
CA PHE A 123 -8.07 7.04 -10.54
C PHE A 123 -9.00 6.33 -11.51
N ASP A 124 -8.49 6.04 -12.71
CA ASP A 124 -9.15 5.25 -13.76
C ASP A 124 -9.18 3.76 -13.40
N ALA A 125 -8.20 3.27 -12.64
CA ALA A 125 -8.10 1.88 -12.24
C ALA A 125 -7.69 1.74 -10.77
N LEU A 126 -8.27 0.76 -10.08
CA LEU A 126 -7.89 0.33 -8.73
C LEU A 126 -7.67 -1.18 -8.76
N VAL A 127 -6.41 -1.59 -8.59
CA VAL A 127 -5.99 -2.99 -8.64
C VAL A 127 -5.47 -3.40 -7.27
N ILE A 128 -6.16 -4.33 -6.64
CA ILE A 128 -5.90 -4.79 -5.29
C ILE A 128 -5.48 -6.25 -5.33
N SER A 129 -4.33 -6.60 -4.76
CA SER A 129 -3.79 -7.95 -4.80
C SER A 129 -4.73 -9.01 -4.21
N GLU A 130 -5.53 -8.64 -3.21
CA GLU A 130 -6.54 -9.50 -2.61
C GLU A 130 -7.60 -9.94 -3.63
N GLU A 131 -7.99 -9.06 -4.56
CA GLU A 131 -8.98 -9.35 -5.62
C GLU A 131 -8.36 -10.11 -6.79
N VAL A 132 -7.12 -9.75 -7.16
CA VAL A 132 -6.41 -10.37 -8.30
C VAL A 132 -5.83 -11.75 -7.93
N GLY A 133 -5.60 -11.99 -6.63
CA GLY A 133 -5.04 -13.24 -6.12
C GLY A 133 -3.51 -13.33 -6.21
N VAL A 134 -2.82 -12.26 -6.65
CA VAL A 134 -1.35 -12.20 -6.68
C VAL A 134 -0.88 -10.82 -6.23
N PRO A 135 0.09 -10.74 -5.29
CA PRO A 135 0.64 -9.47 -4.82
C PRO A 135 1.83 -9.00 -5.67
N LYS A 136 2.18 -7.71 -5.61
CA LYS A 136 3.47 -7.19 -6.05
C LYS A 136 4.58 -7.88 -5.23
N PRO A 137 5.71 -8.24 -5.81
CA PRO A 137 6.26 -7.87 -7.13
C PRO A 137 5.93 -8.85 -8.28
N ASP A 138 4.92 -9.71 -8.16
CA ASP A 138 4.57 -10.64 -9.24
C ASP A 138 4.14 -9.85 -10.50
N PRO A 139 4.73 -10.09 -11.67
CA PRO A 139 4.38 -9.37 -12.91
C PRO A 139 2.91 -9.48 -13.31
N ARG A 140 2.23 -10.55 -12.92
CA ARG A 140 0.81 -10.77 -13.28
C ARG A 140 -0.12 -9.68 -12.76
N ILE A 141 0.16 -9.06 -11.60
CA ILE A 141 -0.67 -7.97 -11.09
C ILE A 141 -0.46 -6.69 -11.93
N PHE A 142 0.75 -6.47 -12.46
CA PHE A 142 1.04 -5.35 -13.35
C PHE A 142 0.39 -5.57 -14.71
N ASP A 143 0.44 -6.79 -15.26
CA ASP A 143 -0.24 -7.15 -16.50
C ASP A 143 -1.76 -6.92 -16.39
N TYR A 144 -2.34 -7.32 -15.26
CA TYR A 144 -3.75 -7.06 -14.96
C TYR A 144 -4.06 -5.55 -14.94
N ALA A 145 -3.22 -4.76 -14.27
CA ALA A 145 -3.39 -3.30 -14.21
C ALA A 145 -3.26 -2.64 -15.59
N LEU A 146 -2.30 -3.08 -16.40
CA LEU A 146 -2.13 -2.60 -17.78
C LEU A 146 -3.35 -2.92 -18.64
N ALA A 147 -3.92 -4.11 -18.50
CA ALA A 147 -5.15 -4.49 -19.19
C ALA A 147 -6.33 -3.57 -18.79
N GLN A 148 -6.49 -3.25 -17.52
CA GLN A 148 -7.50 -2.29 -17.06
C GLN A 148 -7.28 -0.88 -17.61
N ALA A 149 -6.02 -0.47 -17.83
CA ALA A 149 -5.67 0.80 -18.42
C ALA A 149 -5.81 0.85 -19.97
N GLY A 150 -6.18 -0.27 -20.61
CA GLY A 150 -6.33 -0.40 -22.05
C GLY A 150 -5.05 -0.81 -22.78
N ASN A 151 -4.16 -1.53 -22.12
CA ASN A 151 -2.89 -2.06 -22.62
C ASN A 151 -2.01 -0.98 -23.29
N PRO A 152 -1.62 0.08 -22.58
CA PRO A 152 -0.69 1.06 -23.12
C PRO A 152 0.68 0.42 -23.39
N ASP A 153 1.47 1.02 -24.29
CA ASP A 153 2.86 0.65 -24.47
C ASP A 153 3.62 0.81 -23.16
N ARG A 154 4.42 -0.19 -22.80
CA ARG A 154 5.07 -0.23 -21.47
C ARG A 154 6.08 0.90 -21.23
N ASP A 155 6.71 1.40 -22.30
CA ASP A 155 7.62 2.55 -22.30
C ASP A 155 6.91 3.88 -21.97
N ARG A 156 5.57 3.90 -22.07
CA ARG A 156 4.72 5.04 -21.71
C ARG A 156 4.09 4.92 -20.32
N VAL A 157 4.47 3.91 -19.54
CA VAL A 157 3.91 3.64 -18.23
C VAL A 157 4.98 3.86 -17.15
N LEU A 158 4.59 4.58 -16.12
CA LEU A 158 5.43 4.86 -14.97
C LEU A 158 4.84 4.22 -13.72
N MET A 159 5.61 3.32 -13.09
CA MET A 159 5.29 2.80 -11.76
C MET A 159 5.94 3.70 -10.70
N VAL A 160 5.14 4.25 -9.80
CA VAL A 160 5.60 5.05 -8.66
C VAL A 160 5.29 4.30 -7.37
N GLY A 161 6.28 4.11 -6.51
CA GLY A 161 6.07 3.43 -5.23
C GLY A 161 7.16 3.70 -4.21
N ASP A 162 6.90 3.37 -2.95
CA ASP A 162 7.82 3.61 -1.84
C ASP A 162 8.55 2.34 -1.37
N THR A 163 8.09 1.17 -1.80
CA THR A 163 8.69 -0.12 -1.42
C THR A 163 9.50 -0.67 -2.58
N ALA A 164 10.84 -0.62 -2.45
CA ALA A 164 11.75 -1.04 -3.53
C ALA A 164 11.50 -2.50 -3.95
N GLU A 165 11.32 -3.41 -3.00
CA GLU A 165 11.17 -4.85 -3.22
C GLU A 165 9.84 -5.25 -3.88
N SER A 166 8.80 -4.46 -3.73
CA SER A 166 7.50 -4.77 -4.33
C SER A 166 7.16 -3.88 -5.51
N ASP A 167 7.32 -2.56 -5.36
CA ASP A 167 6.90 -1.60 -6.37
C ASP A 167 7.92 -1.48 -7.50
N ILE A 168 9.16 -1.20 -7.13
CA ILE A 168 10.22 -0.94 -8.10
C ILE A 168 10.64 -2.23 -8.79
N LEU A 169 10.93 -3.26 -8.01
CA LEU A 169 11.28 -4.57 -8.56
C LEU A 169 10.17 -5.14 -9.45
N GLY A 170 8.90 -5.01 -9.03
CA GLY A 170 7.75 -5.44 -9.81
C GLY A 170 7.59 -4.66 -11.11
N GLY A 171 7.72 -3.32 -11.07
CA GLY A 171 7.71 -2.46 -12.23
C GLY A 171 8.83 -2.80 -13.21
N MET A 172 10.07 -2.97 -12.73
CA MET A 172 11.22 -3.38 -13.54
C MET A 172 10.98 -4.73 -14.22
N ARG A 173 10.53 -5.74 -13.47
CA ARG A 173 10.21 -7.08 -14.02
C ARG A 173 9.09 -7.05 -15.05
N SER A 174 8.23 -6.06 -14.97
CA SER A 174 7.14 -5.82 -15.91
C SER A 174 7.53 -4.91 -17.09
N GLY A 175 8.81 -4.51 -17.20
CA GLY A 175 9.32 -3.66 -18.28
C GLY A 175 8.80 -2.22 -18.24
N LEU A 176 8.47 -1.70 -17.06
CA LEU A 176 7.99 -0.35 -16.85
C LEU A 176 9.13 0.58 -16.41
N SER A 177 9.01 1.87 -16.72
CA SER A 177 9.79 2.89 -16.02
C SER A 177 9.34 2.99 -14.56
N THR A 178 10.28 3.30 -13.65
CA THR A 178 9.99 3.27 -12.21
C THR A 178 10.49 4.54 -11.51
N VAL A 179 9.72 5.03 -10.53
CA VAL A 179 10.13 6.07 -9.60
C VAL A 179 10.05 5.54 -8.18
N TRP A 180 11.17 5.53 -7.50
CA TRP A 180 11.22 5.20 -6.08
C TRP A 180 11.01 6.45 -5.22
N LEU A 181 9.89 6.50 -4.48
CA LEU A 181 9.61 7.53 -3.48
C LEU A 181 10.32 7.19 -2.17
N ASN A 182 11.55 7.64 -2.03
CA ASN A 182 12.41 7.37 -0.87
C ASN A 182 12.41 8.52 0.15
N ALA A 183 11.27 8.80 0.75
CA ALA A 183 11.11 9.87 1.73
C ALA A 183 11.94 9.70 3.01
N HIS A 184 12.41 8.47 3.29
CA HIS A 184 13.11 8.13 4.53
C HIS A 184 14.61 7.86 4.35
N GLY A 185 15.18 8.10 3.16
CA GLY A 185 16.58 7.87 2.87
C GLY A 185 17.04 6.41 3.05
N ARG A 186 16.15 5.45 2.73
CA ARG A 186 16.47 4.03 2.81
C ARG A 186 17.56 3.66 1.81
N VAL A 187 18.36 2.65 2.14
CA VAL A 187 19.34 2.09 1.21
C VAL A 187 18.60 1.22 0.19
N LEU A 188 18.98 1.39 -1.06
CA LEU A 188 18.42 0.59 -2.15
C LEU A 188 18.94 -0.85 -2.08
N PRO A 189 18.07 -1.87 -2.10
CA PRO A 189 18.49 -3.25 -2.16
C PRO A 189 19.28 -3.57 -3.43
N GLU A 190 20.24 -4.47 -3.33
CA GLU A 190 21.05 -4.93 -4.46
C GLU A 190 20.17 -5.50 -5.59
N GLY A 191 20.48 -5.15 -6.83
CA GLY A 191 19.76 -5.62 -8.01
C GLY A 191 18.44 -4.89 -8.30
N ILE A 192 18.10 -3.85 -7.54
CA ILE A 192 16.94 -2.98 -7.82
C ILE A 192 17.45 -1.62 -8.28
N GLU A 193 17.11 -1.25 -9.51
CA GLU A 193 17.56 -0.01 -10.15
C GLU A 193 16.37 0.81 -10.65
N PRO A 194 15.80 1.74 -9.83
CA PRO A 194 14.73 2.61 -10.29
C PRO A 194 15.21 3.54 -11.41
N THR A 195 14.32 3.89 -12.32
CA THR A 195 14.63 4.88 -13.36
C THR A 195 14.90 6.25 -12.75
N TRP A 196 14.15 6.61 -11.72
CA TRP A 196 14.36 7.81 -10.91
C TRP A 196 14.10 7.52 -9.43
N THR A 197 14.75 8.33 -8.58
CA THR A 197 14.46 8.37 -7.14
C THR A 197 14.09 9.79 -6.75
N VAL A 198 13.01 9.93 -6.00
CA VAL A 198 12.55 11.21 -5.44
C VAL A 198 12.32 11.06 -3.94
N THR A 199 12.40 12.17 -3.21
CA THR A 199 12.22 12.19 -1.75
C THR A 199 10.83 12.66 -1.34
N SER A 200 10.06 13.22 -2.27
CA SER A 200 8.71 13.74 -2.02
C SER A 200 7.83 13.70 -3.27
N LEU A 201 6.52 13.78 -3.08
CA LEU A 201 5.57 13.90 -4.18
C LEU A 201 5.67 15.26 -4.89
N ASN A 202 6.11 16.31 -4.21
CA ASN A 202 6.39 17.60 -4.82
C ASN A 202 7.58 17.52 -5.80
N GLU A 203 8.63 16.77 -5.44
CA GLU A 203 9.76 16.51 -6.34
C GLU A 203 9.32 15.69 -7.56
N LEU A 204 8.46 14.69 -7.35
CA LEU A 204 7.84 13.92 -8.44
C LEU A 204 7.04 14.82 -9.38
N GLU A 205 6.21 15.72 -8.84
CA GLU A 205 5.44 16.67 -9.66
C GLU A 205 6.36 17.54 -10.52
N GLN A 206 7.45 18.05 -9.95
CA GLN A 206 8.45 18.82 -10.71
C GLN A 206 9.15 17.99 -11.77
N LEU A 207 9.43 16.72 -11.52
CA LEU A 207 10.03 15.81 -12.51
C LEU A 207 9.09 15.60 -13.70
N LEU A 208 7.79 15.37 -13.44
CA LEU A 208 6.80 15.11 -14.49
C LEU A 208 6.39 16.36 -15.27
N CYS A 209 6.39 17.55 -14.65
CA CYS A 209 6.02 18.80 -15.31
C CYS A 209 7.16 19.42 -16.15
N LYS A 210 8.39 18.93 -16.05
CA LYS A 210 9.54 19.42 -16.82
C LYS A 210 9.75 18.65 -18.14
N GLN A 211 8.98 17.61 -18.37
CA GLN A 211 8.98 16.82 -19.61
C GLN A 211 7.80 17.24 -20.49
#